data_d3a50211fac724c24f9c933f3bbcaf3d
#
_entry.id   d3a50211fac724c24f9c933f3bbcaf3d
#
_cell.length_a   1.000
_cell.length_b   1.000
_cell.length_c   1.000
_cell.angle_alpha   90.00
_cell.angle_beta   90.00
_cell.angle_gamma   90.00
#
_symmetry.space_group_name_H-M   'P 1'
#
loop_
_entity.id
_entity.type
_entity.pdbx_description
1 polymer ?
#
loop_
_entity_poly.entity_id
_entity_poly.type
_entity_poly.pdbx_seq_one_letter_code
_entity_poly.pdbx_strand_id
1 'polypeptide(L)'
;MTKRLGNEASFDTKVTLGSYSQRDLSVKAALPLTDTLSLGAALSSLNRDGFGKNLFTGAEHYDKDILAYRLSMEWKPTDNLFFRVSADDLQDDSNARHGHREVVGSGLTTGETVLPNLYDTRAGLGDDNSVATEGVSILGEYTLNDQYMLRYIAARREGRTDTLIDFDTAPAAALDVPAFYEDEQTTHELQLVYSGDRASAVAGVFLMDGTAAGAFDTIVGIANLTTVTSGQIETDSFAAFA
;
A
#
# COMPACT_ATOMS: atom_id res chain seq x y z
N MET A 1 -13.37 6.58 7.92
CA MET A 1 -12.99 6.95 9.31
C MET A 1 -12.52 5.73 10.06
N THR A 2 -11.39 5.80 10.74
CA THR A 2 -10.90 4.72 11.61
C THR A 2 -11.80 4.64 12.84
N LYS A 3 -12.27 3.43 13.19
CA LYS A 3 -13.09 3.20 14.36
C LYS A 3 -12.28 3.53 15.64
N ARG A 4 -12.91 4.13 16.66
CA ARG A 4 -12.31 4.33 18.00
C ARG A 4 -12.03 2.98 18.65
N LEU A 5 -10.99 2.90 19.49
CA LEU A 5 -10.59 1.68 20.20
C LEU A 5 -11.57 1.42 21.34
N GLY A 6 -12.55 1.97 21.68
CA GLY A 6 -13.49 1.65 22.77
C GLY A 6 -12.88 1.57 24.17
N ASN A 7 -13.75 1.44 25.16
CA ASN A 7 -13.37 1.38 26.58
C ASN A 7 -13.36 -0.06 27.12
N GLU A 8 -13.56 -1.05 26.25
CA GLU A 8 -13.55 -2.47 26.62
C GLU A 8 -12.48 -3.20 25.83
N ALA A 9 -11.84 -4.18 26.47
CA ALA A 9 -10.91 -5.06 25.78
C ALA A 9 -11.65 -5.84 24.69
N SER A 10 -11.10 -5.86 23.49
CA SER A 10 -11.64 -6.61 22.38
C SER A 10 -10.55 -7.37 21.64
N PHE A 11 -10.94 -8.53 21.12
CA PHE A 11 -10.07 -9.38 20.33
C PHE A 11 -10.89 -9.99 19.20
N ASP A 12 -10.48 -9.74 17.96
CA ASP A 12 -11.11 -10.28 16.76
C ASP A 12 -10.06 -11.07 15.96
N THR A 13 -10.44 -12.27 15.54
CA THR A 13 -9.60 -13.11 14.67
C THR A 13 -10.42 -13.57 13.47
N LYS A 14 -9.84 -13.48 12.30
CA LYS A 14 -10.39 -14.04 11.07
C LYS A 14 -9.35 -14.94 10.42
N VAL A 15 -9.74 -16.18 10.17
CA VAL A 15 -8.96 -17.14 9.37
C VAL A 15 -9.73 -17.42 8.08
N THR A 16 -9.05 -17.39 6.95
CA THR A 16 -9.62 -17.77 5.66
C THR A 16 -8.75 -18.89 5.07
N LEU A 17 -9.38 -20.02 4.79
CA LEU A 17 -8.78 -21.14 4.08
C LEU A 17 -9.47 -21.30 2.73
N GLY A 18 -8.72 -21.55 1.68
CA GLY A 18 -9.26 -21.62 0.33
C GLY A 18 -8.42 -22.49 -0.62
N SER A 19 -8.80 -22.45 -1.89
CA SER A 19 -8.05 -23.08 -2.95
C SER A 19 -6.64 -22.49 -3.07
N TYR A 20 -5.74 -23.22 -3.69
CA TYR A 20 -4.33 -22.83 -3.86
C TYR A 20 -3.62 -22.59 -2.52
N SER A 21 -3.84 -23.48 -1.56
CA SER A 21 -3.24 -23.43 -0.21
C SER A 21 -3.49 -22.08 0.51
N GLN A 22 -4.56 -21.37 0.17
CA GLN A 22 -4.85 -20.07 0.79
C GLN A 22 -4.94 -20.18 2.30
N ARG A 23 -4.18 -19.33 2.99
CA ARG A 23 -4.10 -19.24 4.45
C ARG A 23 -3.99 -17.77 4.85
N ASP A 24 -5.12 -17.11 5.00
CA ASP A 24 -5.13 -15.74 5.47
C ASP A 24 -5.45 -15.71 6.97
N LEU A 25 -4.67 -14.96 7.73
CA LEU A 25 -4.89 -14.67 9.15
C LEU A 25 -5.00 -13.17 9.34
N SER A 26 -6.05 -12.71 9.98
CA SER A 26 -6.14 -11.34 10.47
C SER A 26 -6.51 -11.34 11.94
N VAL A 27 -5.76 -10.60 12.74
CA VAL A 27 -5.95 -10.44 14.18
C VAL A 27 -6.06 -8.97 14.50
N LYS A 28 -7.02 -8.60 15.34
CA LYS A 28 -7.16 -7.25 15.87
C LYS A 28 -7.39 -7.34 17.37
N ALA A 29 -6.71 -6.48 18.11
CA ALA A 29 -6.88 -6.37 19.54
C ALA A 29 -6.96 -4.89 19.95
N ALA A 30 -7.82 -4.59 20.91
CA ALA A 30 -7.85 -3.31 21.60
C ALA A 30 -7.86 -3.56 23.11
N LEU A 31 -7.01 -2.81 23.83
CA LEU A 31 -6.83 -2.94 25.25
C LEU A 31 -6.88 -1.56 25.93
N PRO A 32 -7.90 -1.24 26.72
CA PRO A 32 -7.87 -0.10 27.61
C PRO A 32 -6.86 -0.36 28.74
N LEU A 33 -5.85 0.49 28.84
CA LEU A 33 -4.84 0.43 29.90
C LEU A 33 -5.30 1.20 31.15
N THR A 34 -6.02 2.30 30.92
CA THR A 34 -6.66 3.12 31.94
C THR A 34 -7.99 3.65 31.40
N ASP A 35 -8.75 4.37 32.21
CA ASP A 35 -9.99 5.02 31.76
C ASP A 35 -9.78 6.06 30.65
N THR A 36 -8.53 6.50 30.44
CA THR A 36 -8.19 7.56 29.48
C THR A 36 -7.22 7.10 28.40
N LEU A 37 -6.63 5.91 28.49
CA LEU A 37 -5.59 5.42 27.58
C LEU A 37 -5.94 4.04 27.06
N SER A 38 -5.99 3.88 25.75
CA SER A 38 -6.20 2.59 25.08
C SER A 38 -5.11 2.33 24.04
N LEU A 39 -4.72 1.07 23.89
CA LEU A 39 -3.84 0.59 22.84
C LEU A 39 -4.61 -0.33 21.89
N GLY A 40 -4.25 -0.27 20.62
CA GLY A 40 -4.77 -1.16 19.58
C GLY A 40 -3.63 -1.74 18.76
N ALA A 41 -3.79 -2.99 18.37
CA ALA A 41 -2.90 -3.67 17.44
C ALA A 41 -3.71 -4.42 16.40
N ALA A 42 -3.23 -4.45 15.16
CA ALA A 42 -3.75 -5.27 14.09
C ALA A 42 -2.60 -5.92 13.33
N LEU A 43 -2.80 -7.18 12.92
CA LEU A 43 -1.89 -7.95 12.09
C LEU A 43 -2.72 -8.63 11.00
N SER A 44 -2.21 -8.65 9.78
CA SER A 44 -2.75 -9.44 8.68
C SER A 44 -1.61 -10.14 7.94
N SER A 45 -1.69 -11.46 7.83
CA SER A 45 -0.81 -12.27 6.99
C SER A 45 -1.70 -12.94 5.95
N LEU A 46 -1.45 -12.67 4.68
CA LEU A 46 -2.25 -13.15 3.57
C LEU A 46 -1.36 -13.97 2.65
N ASN A 47 -1.60 -15.26 2.59
CA ASN A 47 -0.77 -16.22 1.85
C ASN A 47 -1.63 -17.09 0.95
N ARG A 48 -1.21 -17.26 -0.30
CA ARG A 48 -1.85 -18.15 -1.25
C ARG A 48 -0.87 -18.53 -2.36
N ASP A 49 -0.82 -19.81 -2.74
CA ASP A 49 -0.07 -20.28 -3.91
C ASP A 49 -0.64 -19.65 -5.19
N GLY A 50 0.17 -19.52 -6.23
CA GLY A 50 -0.25 -19.03 -7.53
C GLY A 50 -1.25 -19.96 -8.22
N PHE A 51 -2.16 -19.42 -8.99
CA PHE A 51 -3.05 -20.21 -9.85
C PHE A 51 -2.58 -20.25 -11.31
N GLY A 52 -1.46 -19.63 -11.63
CA GLY A 52 -0.66 -19.74 -12.85
C GLY A 52 0.79 -20.02 -12.53
N LYS A 53 1.60 -20.18 -13.59
CA LYS A 53 3.05 -20.41 -13.49
C LYS A 53 3.80 -19.60 -14.53
N ASN A 54 4.99 -19.19 -14.17
CA ASN A 54 6.00 -18.83 -15.14
C ASN A 54 6.66 -20.14 -15.63
N LEU A 55 6.36 -20.54 -16.87
CA LEU A 55 6.82 -21.80 -17.44
C LEU A 55 8.32 -21.81 -17.79
N PHE A 56 8.96 -20.63 -17.75
CA PHE A 56 10.40 -20.51 -17.97
C PHE A 56 11.19 -20.61 -16.68
N THR A 57 10.83 -19.86 -15.66
CA THR A 57 11.51 -19.85 -14.35
C THR A 57 11.03 -20.99 -13.44
N GLY A 58 9.78 -21.43 -13.60
CA GLY A 58 9.11 -22.39 -12.74
C GLY A 58 8.42 -21.74 -11.53
N ALA A 59 8.51 -20.43 -11.36
CA ALA A 59 7.90 -19.72 -10.27
C ALA A 59 6.37 -19.73 -10.37
N GLU A 60 5.72 -19.54 -9.23
CA GLU A 60 4.28 -19.35 -9.17
C GLU A 60 3.91 -17.97 -9.73
N HIS A 61 2.74 -17.88 -10.36
CA HIS A 61 2.23 -16.65 -10.93
C HIS A 61 0.84 -16.38 -10.36
N TYR A 62 0.56 -15.13 -9.97
CA TYR A 62 -0.62 -14.73 -9.20
C TYR A 62 -0.68 -15.34 -7.79
N ASP A 63 0.44 -15.65 -7.17
CA ASP A 63 0.52 -15.94 -5.74
C ASP A 63 0.20 -14.73 -4.88
N LYS A 64 0.21 -14.90 -3.58
CA LYS A 64 0.06 -13.83 -2.60
C LYS A 64 0.94 -14.11 -1.39
N ASP A 65 1.79 -13.14 -1.04
CA ASP A 65 2.60 -13.14 0.18
C ASP A 65 2.63 -11.72 0.76
N ILE A 66 1.67 -11.42 1.65
CA ILE A 66 1.48 -10.07 2.21
C ILE A 66 1.48 -10.16 3.73
N LEU A 67 2.31 -9.33 4.35
CA LEU A 67 2.31 -9.07 5.79
C LEU A 67 2.00 -7.60 6.05
N ALA A 68 1.03 -7.32 6.91
CA ALA A 68 0.72 -5.96 7.33
C ALA A 68 0.44 -5.89 8.82
N TYR A 69 0.90 -4.84 9.48
CA TYR A 69 0.58 -4.58 10.87
C TYR A 69 0.33 -3.10 11.12
N ARG A 70 -0.45 -2.84 12.17
CA ARG A 70 -0.74 -1.49 12.66
C ARG A 70 -0.77 -1.49 14.17
N LEU A 71 -0.13 -0.48 14.75
CA LEU A 71 -0.25 -0.13 16.17
C LEU A 71 -0.97 1.20 16.29
N SER A 72 -1.78 1.34 17.33
CA SER A 72 -2.52 2.57 17.61
C SER A 72 -2.56 2.83 19.12
N MET A 73 -2.49 4.08 19.49
CA MET A 73 -2.68 4.56 20.85
C MET A 73 -3.74 5.66 20.82
N GLU A 74 -4.74 5.57 21.68
CA GLU A 74 -5.72 6.62 21.93
C GLU A 74 -5.61 7.11 23.37
N TRP A 75 -5.53 8.43 23.53
CA TRP A 75 -5.41 9.06 24.84
C TRP A 75 -6.39 10.22 24.97
N LYS A 76 -7.21 10.16 26.00
CA LYS A 76 -8.20 11.18 26.36
C LYS A 76 -7.87 11.78 27.73
N PRO A 77 -6.85 12.67 27.84
CA PRO A 77 -6.38 13.21 29.12
C PRO A 77 -7.44 14.01 29.87
N THR A 78 -8.38 14.62 29.14
CA THR A 78 -9.50 15.38 29.69
C THR A 78 -10.76 15.12 28.86
N ASP A 79 -11.93 15.56 29.31
CA ASP A 79 -13.20 15.35 28.59
C ASP A 79 -13.25 16.06 27.22
N ASN A 80 -12.49 17.13 27.05
CA ASN A 80 -12.48 17.94 25.85
C ASN A 80 -11.23 17.73 24.98
N LEU A 81 -10.29 16.86 25.36
CA LEU A 81 -9.04 16.65 24.62
C LEU A 81 -8.85 15.16 24.30
N PHE A 82 -8.60 14.87 23.02
CA PHE A 82 -8.36 13.54 22.53
C PHE A 82 -7.17 13.51 21.58
N PHE A 83 -6.35 12.48 21.71
CA PHE A 83 -5.25 12.18 20.79
C PHE A 83 -5.32 10.74 20.29
N ARG A 84 -4.92 10.55 19.03
CA ARG A 84 -4.61 9.23 18.48
C ARG A 84 -3.27 9.31 17.76
N VAL A 85 -2.40 8.34 18.03
CA VAL A 85 -1.19 8.08 17.25
C VAL A 85 -1.34 6.71 16.65
N SER A 86 -0.99 6.56 15.38
CA SER A 86 -0.98 5.26 14.69
C SER A 86 0.26 5.13 13.85
N ALA A 87 0.83 3.92 13.83
CA ALA A 87 1.91 3.53 12.94
C ALA A 87 1.50 2.24 12.22
N ASP A 88 1.77 2.14 10.93
CA ASP A 88 1.48 0.97 10.12
C ASP A 88 2.63 0.67 9.16
N ASP A 89 2.76 -0.61 8.82
CA ASP A 89 3.71 -1.15 7.86
C ASP A 89 3.04 -2.27 7.07
N LEU A 90 3.36 -2.36 5.80
CA LEU A 90 2.92 -3.42 4.89
C LEU A 90 4.08 -3.81 3.99
N GLN A 91 4.29 -5.12 3.88
CA GLN A 91 5.19 -5.77 2.94
C GLN A 91 4.39 -6.71 2.04
N ASP A 92 4.53 -6.59 0.72
CA ASP A 92 4.01 -7.51 -0.29
C ASP A 92 5.17 -8.06 -1.11
N ASP A 93 5.50 -9.33 -0.88
CA ASP A 93 6.55 -10.08 -1.57
C ASP A 93 5.95 -11.10 -2.56
N SER A 94 4.71 -10.90 -2.99
CA SER A 94 4.10 -11.68 -4.06
C SER A 94 4.90 -11.52 -5.36
N ASN A 95 5.05 -12.58 -6.13
CA ASN A 95 5.78 -12.58 -7.39
C ASN A 95 5.22 -11.57 -8.40
N ALA A 96 6.06 -11.08 -9.28
CA ALA A 96 5.69 -10.18 -10.35
C ALA A 96 4.58 -10.77 -11.23
N ARG A 97 3.60 -9.95 -11.57
CA ARG A 97 2.46 -10.35 -12.43
C ARG A 97 2.74 -9.98 -13.87
N HIS A 98 3.40 -10.87 -14.58
CA HIS A 98 3.68 -10.68 -15.98
C HIS A 98 2.43 -10.81 -16.86
N GLY A 99 2.51 -10.28 -18.07
CA GLY A 99 1.45 -10.38 -19.05
C GLY A 99 1.21 -11.79 -19.56
N HIS A 100 0.07 -12.01 -20.20
CA HIS A 100 -0.26 -13.18 -21.00
C HIS A 100 -0.30 -12.78 -22.48
N ARG A 101 0.30 -13.62 -23.34
CA ARG A 101 0.34 -13.36 -24.78
C ARG A 101 -0.99 -13.77 -25.43
N GLU A 102 -1.63 -12.83 -26.10
CA GLU A 102 -2.92 -13.03 -26.78
C GLU A 102 -2.76 -13.46 -28.27
N VAL A 103 -1.59 -13.18 -28.87
CA VAL A 103 -1.30 -13.50 -30.26
C VAL A 103 0.05 -14.14 -30.42
N VAL A 104 0.24 -14.93 -31.48
CA VAL A 104 1.53 -15.54 -31.79
C VAL A 104 2.59 -14.45 -31.97
N GLY A 105 3.77 -14.71 -31.42
CA GLY A 105 4.89 -13.78 -31.45
C GLY A 105 5.36 -13.46 -32.89
N SER A 106 5.78 -12.22 -33.08
CA SER A 106 6.33 -11.73 -34.33
C SER A 106 7.53 -10.81 -34.07
N GLY A 107 8.31 -10.51 -35.09
CA GLY A 107 9.51 -9.67 -34.93
C GLY A 107 10.49 -10.28 -33.96
N LEU A 108 10.79 -9.59 -32.87
CA LEU A 108 11.74 -10.01 -31.85
C LEU A 108 11.26 -11.21 -31.02
N THR A 109 9.98 -11.51 -31.00
CA THR A 109 9.36 -12.64 -30.30
C THR A 109 8.87 -13.73 -31.27
N THR A 110 9.41 -13.80 -32.48
CA THR A 110 9.03 -14.83 -33.48
C THR A 110 9.28 -16.22 -32.92
N GLY A 111 8.25 -17.08 -32.98
CA GLY A 111 8.29 -18.44 -32.43
C GLY A 111 7.58 -18.61 -31.11
N GLU A 112 7.31 -17.52 -30.38
CA GLU A 112 6.51 -17.58 -29.18
C GLU A 112 5.04 -17.82 -29.50
N THR A 113 4.42 -18.71 -28.75
CA THR A 113 3.03 -19.14 -28.94
C THR A 113 2.13 -18.65 -27.80
N VAL A 114 0.84 -18.56 -28.08
CA VAL A 114 -0.18 -18.33 -27.05
C VAL A 114 -0.23 -19.55 -26.13
N LEU A 115 -0.18 -19.33 -24.82
CA LEU A 115 -0.29 -20.38 -23.83
C LEU A 115 -1.76 -20.80 -23.63
N PRO A 116 -2.05 -22.10 -23.41
CA PRO A 116 -3.43 -22.56 -23.21
C PRO A 116 -4.06 -22.04 -21.92
N ASN A 117 -3.27 -21.85 -20.86
CA ASN A 117 -3.75 -21.31 -19.60
C ASN A 117 -3.48 -19.80 -19.58
N LEU A 118 -4.56 -19.03 -19.42
CA LEU A 118 -4.54 -17.56 -19.39
C LEU A 118 -3.66 -16.98 -18.27
N TYR A 119 -3.42 -17.75 -17.22
CA TYR A 119 -2.66 -17.31 -16.05
C TYR A 119 -1.17 -17.69 -16.12
N ASP A 120 -0.76 -18.44 -17.13
CA ASP A 120 0.64 -18.79 -17.33
C ASP A 120 1.37 -17.74 -18.17
N THR A 121 2.68 -17.65 -17.92
CA THR A 121 3.59 -16.77 -18.66
C THR A 121 4.88 -17.53 -19.00
N ARG A 122 5.75 -16.94 -19.84
CA ARG A 122 7.13 -17.36 -20.09
C ARG A 122 8.11 -16.23 -19.90
N ALA A 123 7.76 -15.24 -19.11
CA ALA A 123 8.60 -14.08 -18.84
C ALA A 123 10.01 -14.49 -18.42
N GLY A 124 11.01 -13.91 -19.07
CA GLY A 124 12.43 -14.24 -18.89
C GLY A 124 13.16 -13.35 -17.90
N LEU A 125 12.61 -12.18 -17.57
CA LEU A 125 13.25 -11.19 -16.71
C LEU A 125 13.39 -11.63 -15.26
N GLY A 126 12.58 -12.57 -14.80
CA GLY A 126 12.52 -13.04 -13.42
C GLY A 126 11.13 -12.75 -12.81
N ASP A 127 10.94 -13.14 -11.55
CA ASP A 127 9.64 -13.08 -10.91
C ASP A 127 9.64 -12.23 -9.64
N ASP A 128 10.79 -11.66 -9.27
CA ASP A 128 10.92 -10.87 -8.05
C ASP A 128 10.06 -9.58 -8.13
N ASN A 129 9.34 -9.33 -7.05
CA ASN A 129 8.59 -8.10 -6.86
C ASN A 129 8.49 -7.84 -5.35
N SER A 130 8.62 -6.59 -4.94
CA SER A 130 8.47 -6.17 -3.56
C SER A 130 7.79 -4.83 -3.49
N VAL A 131 6.77 -4.73 -2.63
CA VAL A 131 6.12 -3.47 -2.31
C VAL A 131 6.14 -3.29 -0.80
N ALA A 132 6.77 -2.23 -0.33
CA ALA A 132 6.78 -1.85 1.08
C ALA A 132 6.11 -0.49 1.26
N THR A 133 5.24 -0.37 2.27
CA THR A 133 4.67 0.92 2.66
C THR A 133 4.67 1.05 4.16
N GLU A 134 5.09 2.21 4.65
CA GLU A 134 5.02 2.51 6.07
C GLU A 134 4.41 3.89 6.32
N GLY A 135 3.90 4.09 7.52
CA GLY A 135 3.31 5.37 7.85
C GLY A 135 3.11 5.59 9.34
N VAL A 136 3.17 6.85 9.71
CA VAL A 136 2.81 7.32 11.05
C VAL A 136 1.81 8.47 10.92
N SER A 137 0.82 8.51 11.81
CA SER A 137 -0.16 9.59 11.85
C SER A 137 -0.51 9.99 13.26
N ILE A 138 -0.83 11.27 13.43
CA ILE A 138 -1.30 11.86 14.69
C ILE A 138 -2.63 12.57 14.39
N LEU A 139 -3.62 12.33 15.23
CA LEU A 139 -4.88 13.06 15.28
C LEU A 139 -5.02 13.67 16.66
N GLY A 140 -5.22 14.98 16.74
CA GLY A 140 -5.60 15.70 17.95
C GLY A 140 -6.96 16.35 17.79
N GLU A 141 -7.84 16.24 18.77
CA GLU A 141 -9.15 16.90 18.78
C GLU A 141 -9.31 17.66 20.10
N TYR A 142 -9.70 18.93 20.00
CA TYR A 142 -9.98 19.77 21.14
C TYR A 142 -11.39 20.36 21.02
N THR A 143 -12.29 19.92 21.89
CA THR A 143 -13.67 20.44 22.00
C THR A 143 -13.65 21.79 22.70
N LEU A 144 -13.92 22.87 21.97
CA LEU A 144 -13.97 24.23 22.48
C LEU A 144 -15.25 24.47 23.29
N ASN A 145 -16.37 23.97 22.78
CA ASN A 145 -17.69 23.98 23.39
C ASN A 145 -18.62 22.98 22.66
N ASP A 146 -19.90 22.93 23.00
CA ASP A 146 -20.87 21.96 22.45
C ASP A 146 -21.02 22.03 20.92
N GLN A 147 -20.62 23.13 20.30
CA GLN A 147 -20.80 23.36 18.86
C GLN A 147 -19.48 23.33 18.08
N TYR A 148 -18.35 23.66 18.70
CA TYR A 148 -17.08 23.86 18.01
C TYR A 148 -15.99 22.91 18.51
N MET A 149 -15.26 22.33 17.56
CA MET A 149 -14.10 21.49 17.80
C MET A 149 -12.96 21.89 16.85
N LEU A 150 -11.75 21.99 17.38
CA LEU A 150 -10.53 22.02 16.59
C LEU A 150 -10.04 20.59 16.38
N ARG A 151 -9.64 20.27 15.15
CA ARG A 151 -9.02 19.00 14.80
C ARG A 151 -7.71 19.26 14.06
N TYR A 152 -6.67 18.63 14.50
CA TYR A 152 -5.38 18.62 13.84
C TYR A 152 -5.03 17.20 13.40
N ILE A 153 -4.60 17.05 12.17
CA ILE A 153 -4.15 15.79 11.59
C ILE A 153 -2.77 16.01 11.00
N ALA A 154 -1.82 15.15 11.35
CA ALA A 154 -0.52 15.09 10.69
C ALA A 154 -0.21 13.64 10.32
N ALA A 155 0.41 13.43 9.17
CA ALA A 155 0.82 12.11 8.74
C ALA A 155 2.10 12.20 7.91
N ARG A 156 2.97 11.17 8.05
CA ARG A 156 4.05 10.87 7.13
C ARG A 156 3.85 9.45 6.61
N ARG A 157 4.01 9.29 5.31
CA ARG A 157 3.96 7.99 4.63
C ARG A 157 5.12 7.87 3.67
N GLU A 158 5.62 6.64 3.58
CA GLU A 158 6.67 6.26 2.64
C GLU A 158 6.22 5.00 1.88
N GLY A 159 6.58 4.92 0.62
CA GLY A 159 6.32 3.79 -0.25
C GLY A 159 7.54 3.45 -1.07
N ARG A 160 7.77 2.16 -1.27
CA ARG A 160 8.82 1.64 -2.13
C ARG A 160 8.31 0.45 -2.92
N THR A 161 8.63 0.42 -4.20
CA THR A 161 8.33 -0.70 -5.09
C THR A 161 9.57 -1.04 -5.91
N ASP A 162 9.99 -2.30 -5.84
CA ASP A 162 10.95 -2.91 -6.77
C ASP A 162 10.18 -3.96 -7.58
N THR A 163 10.13 -3.85 -8.90
CA THR A 163 9.33 -4.75 -9.73
C THR A 163 9.98 -5.07 -11.06
N LEU A 164 9.71 -6.25 -11.58
CA LEU A 164 10.19 -6.72 -12.86
C LEU A 164 9.01 -6.75 -13.84
N ILE A 165 9.08 -5.95 -14.91
CA ILE A 165 8.03 -5.84 -15.92
C ILE A 165 8.56 -6.41 -17.23
N ASP A 166 8.14 -7.62 -17.57
CA ASP A 166 8.43 -8.25 -18.84
C ASP A 166 7.28 -7.93 -19.82
N PHE A 167 7.56 -7.07 -20.79
CA PHE A 167 6.57 -6.66 -21.80
C PHE A 167 6.43 -7.64 -22.95
N ASP A 168 7.41 -8.49 -23.17
CA ASP A 168 7.39 -9.39 -24.31
C ASP A 168 6.89 -10.81 -24.00
N THR A 169 6.79 -11.14 -22.70
CA THR A 169 6.32 -12.45 -22.21
C THR A 169 7.07 -13.65 -22.80
N ALA A 170 8.36 -13.47 -23.08
CA ALA A 170 9.23 -14.48 -23.69
C ALA A 170 10.48 -14.73 -22.84
N PRO A 171 11.13 -15.92 -22.99
CA PRO A 171 12.39 -16.20 -22.31
C PRO A 171 13.55 -15.31 -22.73
N ALA A 172 13.49 -14.75 -23.92
CA ALA A 172 14.53 -13.86 -24.45
C ALA A 172 14.15 -12.41 -24.22
N ALA A 173 15.06 -11.61 -23.70
CA ALA A 173 14.86 -10.20 -23.43
C ALA A 173 14.63 -9.41 -24.73
N ALA A 174 13.41 -9.40 -25.25
CA ALA A 174 13.01 -8.57 -26.37
C ALA A 174 12.60 -7.16 -25.90
N LEU A 175 11.90 -7.06 -24.76
CA LEU A 175 11.59 -5.81 -24.09
C LEU A 175 11.30 -6.05 -22.60
N ASP A 176 12.32 -5.85 -21.78
CA ASP A 176 12.29 -6.01 -20.34
C ASP A 176 12.48 -4.68 -19.62
N VAL A 177 11.76 -4.48 -18.52
CA VAL A 177 11.79 -3.23 -17.76
C VAL A 177 11.81 -3.52 -16.26
N PRO A 178 12.98 -3.77 -15.66
CA PRO A 178 13.10 -3.68 -14.21
C PRO A 178 12.86 -2.23 -13.77
N ALA A 179 12.03 -2.03 -12.77
CA ALA A 179 11.62 -0.72 -12.31
C ALA A 179 11.67 -0.60 -10.80
N PHE A 180 12.02 0.59 -10.35
CA PHE A 180 12.06 1.01 -8.96
C PHE A 180 11.28 2.30 -8.79
N TYR A 181 10.44 2.36 -7.77
CA TYR A 181 9.68 3.55 -7.40
C TYR A 181 9.78 3.77 -5.90
N GLU A 182 9.91 5.02 -5.51
CA GLU A 182 9.81 5.44 -4.11
C GLU A 182 9.00 6.73 -4.01
N ASP A 183 8.23 6.84 -2.97
CA ASP A 183 7.50 8.05 -2.63
C ASP A 183 7.52 8.30 -1.13
N GLU A 184 7.59 9.58 -0.76
CA GLU A 184 7.36 10.03 0.60
C GLU A 184 6.45 11.25 0.58
N GLN A 185 5.63 11.37 1.61
CA GLN A 185 4.83 12.57 1.82
C GLN A 185 4.63 12.87 3.30
N THR A 186 4.62 14.15 3.61
CA THR A 186 4.22 14.68 4.91
C THR A 186 3.04 15.61 4.74
N THR A 187 2.00 15.42 5.54
CA THR A 187 0.79 16.24 5.48
C THR A 187 0.45 16.82 6.83
N HIS A 188 -0.10 18.03 6.83
CA HIS A 188 -0.66 18.68 8.00
C HIS A 188 -2.01 19.27 7.65
N GLU A 189 -3.01 19.07 8.50
CA GLU A 189 -4.34 19.59 8.32
C GLU A 189 -4.87 20.14 9.65
N LEU A 190 -5.37 21.38 9.64
CA LEU A 190 -6.05 21.97 10.78
C LEU A 190 -7.48 22.32 10.37
N GLN A 191 -8.44 21.79 11.10
CA GLN A 191 -9.87 21.98 10.86
C GLN A 191 -10.54 22.67 12.05
N LEU A 192 -11.47 23.58 11.77
CA LEU A 192 -12.52 24.01 12.67
C LEU A 192 -13.83 23.32 12.26
N VAL A 193 -14.32 22.45 13.13
CA VAL A 193 -15.58 21.72 12.93
C VAL A 193 -16.68 22.40 13.72
N TYR A 194 -17.78 22.72 13.03
CA TYR A 194 -19.01 23.24 13.64
C TYR A 194 -20.12 22.18 13.56
N SER A 195 -20.79 21.93 14.66
CA SER A 195 -21.92 21.01 14.77
C SER A 195 -23.06 21.68 15.55
N GLY A 196 -24.02 22.25 14.83
CA GLY A 196 -25.21 22.85 15.44
C GLY A 196 -26.47 22.06 15.11
N ASP A 197 -27.60 22.41 15.74
CA ASP A 197 -28.88 21.69 15.62
C ASP A 197 -29.43 21.63 14.19
N ARG A 198 -29.11 22.60 13.34
CA ARG A 198 -29.67 22.77 12.00
C ARG A 198 -28.63 22.72 10.88
N ALA A 199 -27.36 22.79 11.20
CA ALA A 199 -26.29 22.81 10.22
C ALA A 199 -25.00 22.25 10.83
N SER A 200 -24.16 21.66 9.97
CA SER A 200 -22.78 21.33 10.28
C SER A 200 -21.86 21.90 9.21
N ALA A 201 -20.67 22.30 9.59
CA ALA A 201 -19.68 22.87 8.68
C ALA A 201 -18.28 22.46 9.11
N VAL A 202 -17.35 22.43 8.15
CA VAL A 202 -15.92 22.24 8.40
C VAL A 202 -15.19 23.29 7.57
N ALA A 203 -14.30 24.04 8.22
CA ALA A 203 -13.36 24.92 7.53
C ALA A 203 -11.94 24.55 7.97
N GLY A 204 -10.97 24.67 7.07
CA GLY A 204 -9.62 24.28 7.43
C GLY A 204 -8.56 24.71 6.45
N VAL A 205 -7.33 24.38 6.81
CA VAL A 205 -6.13 24.52 5.98
C VAL A 205 -5.41 23.20 5.91
N PHE A 206 -4.85 22.92 4.74
CA PHE A 206 -4.08 21.72 4.43
C PHE A 206 -2.74 22.09 3.82
N LEU A 207 -1.69 21.42 4.28
CA LEU A 207 -0.33 21.51 3.77
C LEU A 207 0.14 20.11 3.41
N MET A 208 0.84 19.98 2.30
CA MET A 208 1.51 18.75 1.90
C MET A 208 2.87 19.09 1.30
N ASP A 209 3.87 18.36 1.73
CA ASP A 209 5.17 18.25 1.11
C ASP A 209 5.37 16.79 0.72
N GLY A 210 5.80 16.53 -0.51
CA GLY A 210 5.96 15.18 -1.02
C GLY A 210 6.99 15.09 -2.13
N THR A 211 7.67 13.96 -2.16
CA THR A 211 8.61 13.57 -3.20
C THR A 211 8.21 12.23 -3.77
N ALA A 212 8.21 12.11 -5.10
CA ALA A 212 8.08 10.84 -5.79
C ALA A 212 9.24 10.69 -6.77
N ALA A 213 9.97 9.58 -6.69
CA ALA A 213 11.10 9.26 -7.54
C ALA A 213 10.91 7.88 -8.18
N GLY A 214 11.50 7.68 -9.35
CA GLY A 214 11.48 6.40 -10.01
C GLY A 214 12.63 6.27 -10.99
N ALA A 215 13.04 5.03 -11.19
CA ALA A 215 13.99 4.65 -12.21
C ALA A 215 13.54 3.34 -12.86
N PHE A 216 13.75 3.22 -14.15
CA PHE A 216 13.57 1.98 -14.87
C PHE A 216 14.59 1.83 -15.99
N ASP A 217 14.98 0.60 -16.23
CA ASP A 217 15.81 0.24 -17.35
C ASP A 217 14.92 -0.29 -18.47
N THR A 218 15.14 0.15 -19.69
CA THR A 218 14.55 -0.47 -20.88
C THR A 218 15.61 -1.35 -21.52
N ILE A 219 15.42 -2.66 -21.47
CA ILE A 219 16.36 -3.66 -21.96
C ILE A 219 15.81 -4.27 -23.24
N VAL A 220 16.55 -4.11 -24.35
CA VAL A 220 16.33 -4.83 -25.61
C VAL A 220 17.55 -5.73 -25.82
N GLY A 221 17.57 -6.87 -25.10
CA GLY A 221 18.75 -7.74 -24.96
C GLY A 221 19.22 -8.32 -26.27
N ILE A 222 18.31 -8.67 -27.19
CA ILE A 222 18.66 -9.14 -28.53
C ILE A 222 19.36 -8.08 -29.38
N ALA A 223 19.20 -6.78 -29.06
CA ALA A 223 19.93 -5.68 -29.70
C ALA A 223 21.13 -5.23 -28.83
N ASN A 224 21.38 -5.87 -27.70
CA ASN A 224 22.38 -5.47 -26.69
C ASN A 224 22.25 -3.97 -26.32
N LEU A 225 21.01 -3.50 -26.19
CA LEU A 225 20.67 -2.12 -25.85
C LEU A 225 20.02 -2.06 -24.47
N THR A 226 20.55 -1.21 -23.61
CA THR A 226 19.92 -0.85 -22.33
C THR A 226 19.87 0.66 -22.22
N THR A 227 18.71 1.20 -21.88
CA THR A 227 18.50 2.62 -21.60
C THR A 227 18.00 2.78 -20.19
N VAL A 228 18.67 3.60 -19.39
CA VAL A 228 18.25 3.95 -18.04
C VAL A 228 17.44 5.24 -18.07
N THR A 229 16.28 5.22 -17.45
CA THR A 229 15.44 6.41 -17.30
C THR A 229 15.15 6.61 -15.83
N SER A 230 15.33 7.81 -15.31
CA SER A 230 14.99 8.17 -13.93
C SER A 230 14.40 9.56 -13.86
N GLY A 231 13.61 9.80 -12.84
CA GLY A 231 13.02 11.10 -12.58
C GLY A 231 12.60 11.25 -11.14
N GLN A 232 12.47 12.50 -10.71
CA GLN A 232 11.97 12.87 -9.41
C GLN A 232 11.00 14.04 -9.57
N ILE A 233 9.93 14.03 -8.79
CA ILE A 233 8.95 15.12 -8.70
C ILE A 233 8.84 15.51 -7.23
N GLU A 234 8.98 16.80 -6.96
CA GLU A 234 8.71 17.41 -5.67
C GLU A 234 7.39 18.16 -5.75
N THR A 235 6.58 18.05 -4.72
CA THR A 235 5.25 18.65 -4.68
C THR A 235 5.03 19.35 -3.34
N ASP A 236 4.88 20.68 -3.40
CA ASP A 236 4.39 21.48 -2.29
C ASP A 236 2.93 21.86 -2.56
N SER A 237 2.05 21.62 -1.61
CA SER A 237 0.63 21.96 -1.75
C SER A 237 0.10 22.69 -0.53
N PHE A 238 -0.70 23.74 -0.79
CA PHE A 238 -1.48 24.45 0.22
C PHE A 238 -2.92 24.55 -0.26
N ALA A 239 -3.86 24.24 0.62
CA ALA A 239 -5.27 24.46 0.37
C ALA A 239 -5.96 25.06 1.61
N ALA A 240 -6.94 25.94 1.37
CA ALA A 240 -7.91 26.38 2.37
C ALA A 240 -9.30 25.98 1.87
N PHE A 241 -10.17 25.52 2.76
CA PHE A 241 -11.50 25.02 2.42
C PHE A 241 -12.54 25.36 3.50
N ALA A 242 -13.82 25.40 3.09
CA ALA A 242 -14.96 25.57 3.99
C ALA A 242 -16.22 24.90 3.40
#